data_defc205fc934ca7ab8f5d74ea9d5f45b
#
_entry.id   defc205fc934ca7ab8f5d74ea9d5f45b
#
_cell.length_a   1.000
_cell.length_b   1.000
_cell.length_c   1.000
_cell.angle_alpha   90.00
_cell.angle_beta   90.00
_cell.angle_gamma   90.00
#
_symmetry.space_group_name_H-M   'P 1'
#
loop_
_entity.id
_entity.type
_entity.pdbx_description
1 polymer ?
#
loop_
_entity_poly.entity_id
_entity_poly.type
_entity_poly.pdbx_seq_one_letter_code
_entity_poly.pdbx_strand_id
1 'polypeptide(L)'
;MTTTLIILVITVALFIWGRVRADIVALTALAALLVLGILTPAEALAGFSSPIVIMMIGLFVVGGAIMQTGLAKLTGNKLMALSRGNETITFLLVMLVTSFIGAFVSNTGTVALMMPIIMSIAAGSGMQSSRFLMPLAFAGSLGGMLTLIGTPPNLVIDEVLTEGGYQPLAFFSFFPVGIIVIAIGIIVLMPLSKIFLSKKQSGKKKKQGKSLDDLVDEYQLLDNLHRYIVPSRRPSA
;
A
#
# COMPACT_ATOMS: atom_id res chain seq x y z
N MET A 1 -22.48 21.85 20.63
CA MET A 1 -21.16 21.29 20.97
C MET A 1 -21.20 19.87 21.53
N THR A 2 -22.00 19.61 22.57
CA THR A 2 -22.08 18.27 23.20
C THR A 2 -22.51 17.17 22.21
N THR A 3 -23.53 17.45 21.41
CA THR A 3 -24.05 16.50 20.40
C THR A 3 -23.00 16.16 19.33
N THR A 4 -22.25 17.15 18.85
CA THR A 4 -21.14 16.96 17.90
C THR A 4 -20.06 16.06 18.46
N LEU A 5 -19.68 16.28 19.74
CA LEU A 5 -18.70 15.44 20.44
C LEU A 5 -19.18 13.99 20.58
N ILE A 6 -20.46 13.79 20.89
CA ILE A 6 -21.04 12.44 20.99
C ILE A 6 -20.98 11.73 19.65
N ILE A 7 -21.38 12.39 18.56
CA ILE A 7 -21.30 11.83 17.20
C ILE A 7 -19.86 11.51 16.86
N LEU A 8 -18.90 12.39 17.16
CA LEU A 8 -17.49 12.16 16.91
C LEU A 8 -16.99 10.91 17.66
N VAL A 9 -17.30 10.80 18.96
CA VAL A 9 -16.88 9.65 19.77
C VAL A 9 -17.47 8.34 19.22
N ILE A 10 -18.76 8.34 18.86
CA ILE A 10 -19.43 7.18 18.26
C ILE A 10 -18.76 6.81 16.94
N THR A 11 -18.48 7.79 16.08
CA THR A 11 -17.82 7.58 14.77
C THR A 11 -16.44 6.96 14.95
N VAL A 12 -15.63 7.48 15.87
CA VAL A 12 -14.30 6.93 16.19
C VAL A 12 -14.42 5.51 16.74
N ALA A 13 -15.38 5.26 17.64
CA ALA A 13 -15.61 3.92 18.19
C ALA A 13 -16.01 2.92 17.10
N LEU A 14 -16.84 3.32 16.13
CA LEU A 14 -17.22 2.48 14.99
C LEU A 14 -16.05 2.21 14.06
N PHE A 15 -15.17 3.18 13.82
CA PHE A 15 -13.93 2.97 13.05
C PHE A 15 -12.98 1.98 13.75
N ILE A 16 -12.82 2.08 15.07
CA ILE A 16 -11.99 1.15 15.86
C ILE A 16 -12.61 -0.25 15.85
N TRP A 17 -13.94 -0.37 15.92
CA TRP A 17 -14.62 -1.66 15.89
C TRP A 17 -14.43 -2.41 14.57
N GLY A 18 -14.26 -1.71 13.45
CA GLY A 18 -13.84 -2.27 12.16
C GLY A 18 -14.82 -3.24 11.49
N ARG A 19 -16.02 -3.44 12.04
CA ARG A 19 -17.03 -4.33 11.45
C ARG A 19 -17.86 -3.68 10.35
N VAL A 20 -17.96 -2.37 10.38
CA VAL A 20 -18.69 -1.56 9.38
C VAL A 20 -17.67 -0.89 8.46
N ARG A 21 -17.99 -0.81 7.19
CA ARG A 21 -17.13 -0.13 6.22
C ARG A 21 -16.99 1.35 6.57
N ALA A 22 -15.77 1.87 6.46
CA ALA A 22 -15.44 3.25 6.84
C ALA A 22 -16.28 4.30 6.09
N ASP A 23 -16.59 4.06 4.81
CA ASP A 23 -17.44 4.93 4.00
C ASP A 23 -18.86 5.04 4.55
N ILE A 24 -19.46 3.92 4.97
CA ILE A 24 -20.80 3.90 5.57
C ILE A 24 -20.80 4.65 6.90
N VAL A 25 -19.79 4.44 7.74
CA VAL A 25 -19.67 5.14 9.03
C VAL A 25 -19.56 6.65 8.82
N ALA A 26 -18.72 7.09 7.87
CA ALA A 26 -18.54 8.50 7.56
C ALA A 26 -19.83 9.15 7.02
N LEU A 27 -20.50 8.49 6.06
CA LEU A 27 -21.76 8.99 5.50
C LEU A 27 -22.89 9.02 6.53
N THR A 28 -22.96 8.04 7.44
CA THR A 28 -23.95 8.01 8.52
C THR A 28 -23.70 9.15 9.54
N ALA A 29 -22.43 9.41 9.86
CA ALA A 29 -22.07 10.54 10.73
C ALA A 29 -22.46 11.89 10.07
N LEU A 30 -22.17 12.06 8.78
CA LEU A 30 -22.56 13.25 8.02
C LEU A 30 -24.09 13.44 7.98
N ALA A 31 -24.82 12.35 7.70
CA ALA A 31 -26.28 12.38 7.71
C ALA A 31 -26.85 12.72 9.09
N ALA A 32 -26.26 12.20 10.16
CA ALA A 32 -26.67 12.52 11.53
C ALA A 32 -26.45 14.00 11.86
N LEU A 33 -25.32 14.58 11.46
CA LEU A 33 -25.04 16.01 11.65
C LEU A 33 -26.01 16.89 10.87
N LEU A 34 -26.40 16.48 9.66
CA LEU A 34 -27.38 17.18 8.84
C LEU A 34 -28.79 17.12 9.44
N VAL A 35 -29.26 15.91 9.81
CA VAL A 35 -30.61 15.70 10.38
C VAL A 35 -30.78 16.40 11.72
N LEU A 36 -29.74 16.48 12.53
CA LEU A 36 -29.73 17.19 13.81
C LEU A 36 -29.59 18.71 13.64
N GLY A 37 -29.50 19.22 12.41
CA GLY A 37 -29.40 20.64 12.12
C GLY A 37 -28.07 21.28 12.59
N ILE A 38 -27.04 20.48 12.80
CA ILE A 38 -25.70 20.94 13.18
C ILE A 38 -24.97 21.50 11.96
N LEU A 39 -25.18 20.88 10.78
CA LEU A 39 -24.69 21.32 9.49
C LEU A 39 -25.83 21.68 8.59
N THR A 40 -25.64 22.72 7.80
CA THR A 40 -26.53 23.04 6.68
C THR A 40 -26.25 22.09 5.49
N PRO A 41 -27.19 21.90 4.56
CA PRO A 41 -26.95 21.10 3.35
C PRO A 41 -25.74 21.58 2.55
N ALA A 42 -25.51 22.90 2.48
CA ALA A 42 -24.37 23.46 1.77
C ALA A 42 -23.04 23.08 2.46
N GLU A 43 -22.95 23.17 3.77
CA GLU A 43 -21.76 22.77 4.55
C GLU A 43 -21.52 21.27 4.48
N ALA A 44 -22.59 20.45 4.55
CA ALA A 44 -22.47 19.01 4.44
C ALA A 44 -21.92 18.56 3.06
N LEU A 45 -22.29 19.26 2.00
CA LEU A 45 -21.86 18.96 0.63
C LEU A 45 -20.53 19.64 0.26
N ALA A 46 -20.12 20.69 0.96
CA ALA A 46 -18.89 21.42 0.68
C ALA A 46 -17.64 20.51 0.69
N GLY A 47 -17.61 19.51 1.58
CA GLY A 47 -16.53 18.54 1.63
C GLY A 47 -16.34 17.75 0.33
N PHE A 48 -17.39 17.46 -0.42
CA PHE A 48 -17.31 16.73 -1.69
C PHE A 48 -16.77 17.58 -2.86
N SER A 49 -16.88 18.89 -2.77
CA SER A 49 -16.36 19.85 -3.74
C SER A 49 -15.06 20.53 -3.28
N SER A 50 -14.49 20.10 -2.16
CA SER A 50 -13.20 20.60 -1.69
C SER A 50 -12.12 20.39 -2.74
N PRO A 51 -11.25 21.39 -3.01
CA PRO A 51 -10.10 21.26 -3.91
C PRO A 51 -9.21 20.04 -3.56
N ILE A 52 -9.10 19.71 -2.27
CA ILE A 52 -8.34 18.55 -1.80
C ILE A 52 -8.95 17.24 -2.31
N VAL A 53 -10.25 17.06 -2.22
CA VAL A 53 -10.93 15.85 -2.70
C VAL A 53 -10.74 15.72 -4.22
N ILE A 54 -10.85 16.79 -4.98
CA ILE A 54 -10.62 16.80 -6.43
C ILE A 54 -9.16 16.44 -6.74
N MET A 55 -8.21 17.01 -6.00
CA MET A 55 -6.79 16.70 -6.16
C MET A 55 -6.49 15.23 -5.82
N MET A 56 -7.09 14.67 -4.75
CA MET A 56 -6.95 13.27 -4.38
C MET A 56 -7.48 12.33 -5.48
N ILE A 57 -8.62 12.64 -6.08
CA ILE A 57 -9.16 11.88 -7.22
C ILE A 57 -8.15 11.90 -8.38
N GLY A 58 -7.61 13.07 -8.73
CA GLY A 58 -6.56 13.19 -9.76
C GLY A 58 -5.34 12.35 -9.45
N LEU A 59 -4.87 12.36 -8.20
CA LEU A 59 -3.73 11.54 -7.76
C LEU A 59 -4.00 10.04 -7.85
N PHE A 60 -5.21 9.58 -7.54
CA PHE A 60 -5.57 8.17 -7.70
C PHE A 60 -5.60 7.75 -9.16
N VAL A 61 -6.04 8.62 -10.07
CA VAL A 61 -6.00 8.38 -11.53
C VAL A 61 -4.55 8.26 -12.01
N VAL A 62 -3.68 9.21 -11.63
CA VAL A 62 -2.25 9.18 -11.98
C VAL A 62 -1.56 7.96 -11.38
N GLY A 63 -1.82 7.65 -10.11
CA GLY A 63 -1.29 6.46 -9.44
C GLY A 63 -1.73 5.17 -10.13
N GLY A 64 -3.00 5.08 -10.53
CA GLY A 64 -3.53 3.96 -11.33
C GLY A 64 -2.84 3.81 -12.69
N ALA A 65 -2.58 4.92 -13.37
CA ALA A 65 -1.85 4.93 -14.64
C ALA A 65 -0.41 4.42 -14.46
N ILE A 66 0.30 4.84 -13.40
CA ILE A 66 1.65 4.34 -13.07
C ILE A 66 1.64 2.82 -12.86
N MET A 67 0.61 2.29 -12.19
CA MET A 67 0.47 0.84 -12.00
C MET A 67 0.26 0.09 -13.33
N GLN A 68 -0.50 0.64 -14.26
CA GLN A 68 -0.83 0.01 -15.54
C GLN A 68 0.30 0.09 -16.59
N THR A 69 1.17 1.11 -16.52
CA THR A 69 2.26 1.31 -17.48
C THR A 69 3.41 0.30 -17.38
N GLY A 70 3.41 -0.57 -16.39
CA GLY A 70 4.48 -1.56 -16.18
C GLY A 70 5.78 -0.98 -15.61
N LEU A 71 5.79 0.29 -15.20
CA LEU A 71 6.92 0.93 -14.51
C LEU A 71 7.37 0.14 -13.29
N ALA A 72 6.42 -0.47 -12.59
CA ALA A 72 6.67 -1.37 -11.47
C ALA A 72 7.57 -2.55 -11.85
N LYS A 73 7.30 -3.20 -12.99
CA LYS A 73 8.07 -4.35 -13.48
C LYS A 73 9.50 -3.93 -13.87
N LEU A 74 9.63 -2.77 -14.52
CA LEU A 74 10.94 -2.21 -14.88
C LEU A 74 11.76 -1.89 -13.62
N THR A 75 11.15 -1.30 -12.61
CA THR A 75 11.78 -0.98 -11.32
C THR A 75 12.22 -2.25 -10.61
N GLY A 76 11.37 -3.29 -10.57
CA GLY A 76 11.69 -4.58 -9.95
C GLY A 76 12.90 -5.26 -10.59
N ASN A 77 12.97 -5.30 -11.93
CA ASN A 77 14.10 -5.89 -12.65
C ASN A 77 15.41 -5.14 -12.36
N LYS A 78 15.39 -3.81 -12.34
CA LYS A 78 16.56 -3.00 -11.97
C LYS A 78 16.97 -3.24 -10.51
N LEU A 79 16.01 -3.34 -9.59
CA LEU A 79 16.26 -3.67 -8.19
C LEU A 79 16.96 -5.01 -8.03
N MET A 80 16.52 -6.05 -8.75
CA MET A 80 17.18 -7.36 -8.76
C MET A 80 18.62 -7.27 -9.24
N ALA A 81 18.86 -6.56 -10.33
CA ALA A 81 20.21 -6.38 -10.88
C ALA A 81 21.16 -5.65 -9.90
N LEU A 82 20.65 -4.64 -9.18
CA LEU A 82 21.46 -3.87 -8.21
C LEU A 82 21.70 -4.65 -6.90
N SER A 83 20.76 -5.48 -6.47
CA SER A 83 20.86 -6.18 -5.17
C SER A 83 21.94 -7.26 -5.15
N ARG A 84 22.33 -7.79 -6.31
CA ARG A 84 23.37 -8.84 -6.47
C ARG A 84 23.21 -10.03 -5.51
N GLY A 85 22.00 -10.31 -5.06
CA GLY A 85 21.71 -11.37 -4.08
C GLY A 85 22.09 -11.05 -2.63
N ASN A 86 22.53 -9.82 -2.33
CA ASN A 86 22.80 -9.38 -0.97
C ASN A 86 21.52 -8.93 -0.27
N GLU A 87 21.14 -9.64 0.80
CA GLU A 87 19.89 -9.41 1.52
C GLU A 87 19.80 -8.00 2.13
N THR A 88 20.90 -7.47 2.64
CA THR A 88 20.95 -6.13 3.23
C THR A 88 20.77 -5.06 2.18
N ILE A 89 21.42 -5.22 1.01
CA ILE A 89 21.27 -4.30 -0.11
C ILE A 89 19.84 -4.36 -0.66
N THR A 90 19.28 -5.57 -0.79
CA THR A 90 17.88 -5.75 -1.20
C THR A 90 16.93 -5.02 -0.24
N PHE A 91 17.13 -5.18 1.06
CA PHE A 91 16.32 -4.49 2.07
C PHE A 91 16.38 -2.98 1.92
N LEU A 92 17.58 -2.39 1.82
CA LEU A 92 17.77 -0.95 1.64
C LEU A 92 17.10 -0.44 0.36
N LEU A 93 17.31 -1.14 -0.75
CA LEU A 93 16.71 -0.77 -2.03
C LEU A 93 15.18 -0.85 -1.98
N VAL A 94 14.63 -1.90 -1.37
CA VAL A 94 13.17 -2.03 -1.18
C VAL A 94 12.65 -0.86 -0.37
N MET A 95 13.25 -0.53 0.76
CA MET A 95 12.85 0.58 1.62
C MET A 95 12.90 1.93 0.86
N LEU A 96 14.02 2.23 0.22
CA LEU A 96 14.22 3.51 -0.46
C LEU A 96 13.30 3.67 -1.68
N VAL A 97 13.22 2.65 -2.54
CA VAL A 97 12.38 2.71 -3.75
C VAL A 97 10.89 2.75 -3.39
N THR A 98 10.49 1.95 -2.40
CA THR A 98 9.09 1.97 -1.95
C THR A 98 8.72 3.31 -1.32
N SER A 99 9.60 3.90 -0.50
CA SER A 99 9.36 5.22 0.09
C SER A 99 9.33 6.31 -0.98
N PHE A 100 10.19 6.22 -1.99
CA PHE A 100 10.17 7.16 -3.11
C PHE A 100 8.86 7.08 -3.92
N ILE A 101 8.39 5.88 -4.23
CA ILE A 101 7.10 5.70 -4.91
C ILE A 101 5.96 6.17 -4.02
N GLY A 102 5.98 5.84 -2.72
CA GLY A 102 4.99 6.24 -1.72
C GLY A 102 4.89 7.75 -1.52
N ALA A 103 5.91 8.51 -1.90
CA ALA A 103 5.88 9.98 -1.89
C ALA A 103 4.88 10.57 -2.90
N PHE A 104 4.56 9.83 -3.97
CA PHE A 104 3.72 10.30 -5.08
C PHE A 104 2.45 9.44 -5.28
N VAL A 105 2.42 8.25 -4.72
CA VAL A 105 1.31 7.28 -4.85
C VAL A 105 0.80 6.94 -3.46
N SER A 106 -0.50 6.68 -3.33
CA SER A 106 -1.07 6.29 -2.04
C SER A 106 -0.35 5.08 -1.43
N ASN A 107 -0.24 5.02 -0.10
CA ASN A 107 0.43 3.94 0.62
C ASN A 107 -0.06 2.54 0.18
N THR A 108 -1.38 2.37 0.09
CA THR A 108 -2.00 1.11 -0.34
C THR A 108 -1.62 0.75 -1.77
N GLY A 109 -1.66 1.72 -2.69
CA GLY A 109 -1.26 1.54 -4.08
C GLY A 109 0.21 1.16 -4.20
N THR A 110 1.08 1.84 -3.45
CA THR A 110 2.52 1.56 -3.41
C THR A 110 2.81 0.15 -2.91
N VAL A 111 2.17 -0.28 -1.83
CA VAL A 111 2.34 -1.64 -1.27
C VAL A 111 1.82 -2.69 -2.25
N ALA A 112 0.63 -2.49 -2.83
CA ALA A 112 0.05 -3.40 -3.80
C ALA A 112 0.92 -3.57 -5.05
N LEU A 113 1.55 -2.47 -5.51
CA LEU A 113 2.46 -2.45 -6.65
C LEU A 113 3.79 -3.17 -6.35
N MET A 114 4.37 -2.89 -5.19
CA MET A 114 5.69 -3.42 -4.82
C MET A 114 5.66 -4.86 -4.30
N MET A 115 4.53 -5.32 -3.75
CA MET A 115 4.40 -6.66 -3.18
C MET A 115 4.76 -7.79 -4.16
N PRO A 116 4.20 -7.88 -5.38
CA PRO A 116 4.56 -8.94 -6.33
C PRO A 116 6.02 -8.87 -6.76
N ILE A 117 6.60 -7.66 -6.87
CA ILE A 117 8.00 -7.45 -7.22
C ILE A 117 8.90 -8.05 -6.13
N ILE A 118 8.62 -7.74 -4.87
CA ILE A 118 9.39 -8.23 -3.72
C ILE A 118 9.24 -9.75 -3.58
N MET A 119 8.06 -10.29 -3.79
CA MET A 119 7.86 -11.74 -3.78
C MET A 119 8.66 -12.43 -4.89
N SER A 120 8.71 -11.85 -6.07
CA SER A 120 9.54 -12.36 -7.18
C SER A 120 11.04 -12.29 -6.86
N ILE A 121 11.52 -11.17 -6.29
CA ILE A 121 12.92 -11.01 -5.87
C ILE A 121 13.29 -12.06 -4.81
N ALA A 122 12.46 -12.22 -3.80
CA ALA A 122 12.69 -13.16 -2.72
C ALA A 122 12.72 -14.62 -3.23
N ALA A 123 11.79 -14.98 -4.12
CA ALA A 123 11.75 -16.30 -4.73
C ALA A 123 12.98 -16.59 -5.60
N GLY A 124 13.42 -15.62 -6.43
CA GLY A 124 14.58 -15.77 -7.31
C GLY A 124 15.93 -15.82 -6.56
N SER A 125 16.00 -15.23 -5.37
CA SER A 125 17.22 -15.14 -4.57
C SER A 125 17.27 -16.14 -3.39
N GLY A 126 16.24 -16.97 -3.23
CA GLY A 126 16.14 -17.90 -2.09
C GLY A 126 15.92 -17.22 -0.74
N MET A 127 15.58 -15.93 -0.74
CA MET A 127 15.32 -15.15 0.47
C MET A 127 13.88 -15.34 0.96
N GLN A 128 13.64 -15.13 2.26
CA GLN A 128 12.30 -15.24 2.83
C GLN A 128 11.48 -13.97 2.54
N SER A 129 10.40 -14.09 1.77
CA SER A 129 9.52 -12.96 1.42
C SER A 129 8.96 -12.24 2.65
N SER A 130 8.67 -12.97 3.75
CA SER A 130 8.13 -12.42 4.99
C SER A 130 9.01 -11.33 5.61
N ARG A 131 10.34 -11.38 5.40
CA ARG A 131 11.28 -10.39 5.91
C ARG A 131 11.18 -9.02 5.22
N PHE A 132 10.60 -8.99 4.03
CA PHE A 132 10.47 -7.77 3.23
C PHE A 132 9.07 -7.20 3.24
N LEU A 133 8.03 -8.02 3.49
CA LEU A 133 6.64 -7.59 3.43
C LEU A 133 6.28 -6.56 4.51
N MET A 134 6.75 -6.79 5.75
CA MET A 134 6.52 -5.84 6.84
C MET A 134 7.28 -4.52 6.61
N PRO A 135 8.60 -4.52 6.32
CA PRO A 135 9.32 -3.30 5.93
C PRO A 135 8.72 -2.58 4.73
N LEU A 136 8.19 -3.32 3.74
CA LEU A 136 7.47 -2.74 2.60
C LEU A 136 6.28 -1.88 3.03
N ALA A 137 5.44 -2.39 3.91
CA ALA A 137 4.27 -1.66 4.40
C ALA A 137 4.68 -0.37 5.14
N PHE A 138 5.70 -0.45 5.98
CA PHE A 138 6.27 0.73 6.64
C PHE A 138 6.89 1.71 5.65
N ALA A 139 7.65 1.23 4.67
CA ALA A 139 8.27 2.09 3.66
C ALA A 139 7.23 2.86 2.84
N GLY A 140 6.11 2.23 2.47
CA GLY A 140 4.99 2.91 1.80
C GLY A 140 4.42 4.04 2.66
N SER A 141 4.18 3.77 3.95
CA SER A 141 3.66 4.77 4.88
C SER A 141 4.64 5.90 5.15
N LEU A 142 5.92 5.59 5.35
CA LEU A 142 6.98 6.58 5.57
C LEU A 142 7.21 7.44 4.32
N GLY A 143 7.09 6.83 3.13
CA GLY A 143 7.17 7.56 1.86
C GLY A 143 6.12 8.65 1.73
N GLY A 144 4.89 8.39 2.20
CA GLY A 144 3.83 9.37 2.23
C GLY A 144 4.14 10.64 3.04
N MET A 145 5.14 10.59 3.93
CA MET A 145 5.62 11.73 4.70
C MET A 145 6.64 12.61 3.96
N LEU A 146 7.03 12.27 2.72
CA LEU A 146 8.02 13.04 1.97
C LEU A 146 7.44 14.26 1.26
N THR A 147 6.19 14.18 0.86
CA THR A 147 5.52 15.24 0.08
C THR A 147 4.17 15.61 0.65
N LEU A 148 3.68 16.78 0.28
CA LEU A 148 2.35 17.26 0.68
C LEU A 148 1.24 16.31 0.20
N ILE A 149 1.39 15.72 -0.99
CA ILE A 149 0.38 14.85 -1.62
C ILE A 149 0.54 13.37 -1.27
N GLY A 150 1.60 12.98 -0.57
CA GLY A 150 1.90 11.57 -0.29
C GLY A 150 0.85 10.88 0.58
N THR A 151 0.16 11.62 1.45
CA THR A 151 -0.97 11.13 2.23
C THR A 151 -2.05 12.20 2.43
N PRO A 152 -3.34 11.80 2.48
CA PRO A 152 -4.45 12.75 2.69
C PRO A 152 -4.32 13.62 3.95
N PRO A 153 -3.85 13.13 5.11
CA PRO A 153 -3.68 13.99 6.30
C PRO A 153 -2.80 15.21 6.09
N ASN A 154 -1.77 15.13 5.23
CA ASN A 154 -0.91 16.27 4.95
C ASN A 154 -1.68 17.42 4.29
N LEU A 155 -2.58 17.06 3.36
CA LEU A 155 -3.44 18.04 2.66
C LEU A 155 -4.46 18.68 3.60
N VAL A 156 -5.03 17.90 4.52
CA VAL A 156 -5.98 18.42 5.53
C VAL A 156 -5.27 19.42 6.45
N ILE A 157 -4.03 19.15 6.84
CA ILE A 157 -3.25 20.08 7.67
C ILE A 157 -3.00 21.38 6.91
N ASP A 158 -2.65 21.31 5.62
CA ASP A 158 -2.42 22.47 4.76
C ASP A 158 -3.70 23.34 4.61
N GLU A 159 -4.86 22.68 4.43
CA GLU A 159 -6.15 23.37 4.38
C GLU A 159 -6.45 24.13 5.68
N VAL A 160 -6.34 23.44 6.82
CA VAL A 160 -6.58 24.06 8.14
C VAL A 160 -5.63 25.23 8.42
N LEU A 161 -4.35 25.10 8.03
CA LEU A 161 -3.38 26.20 8.15
C LEU A 161 -3.79 27.39 7.30
N THR A 162 -4.20 27.15 6.06
CA THR A 162 -4.62 28.19 5.12
C THR A 162 -5.91 28.88 5.58
N GLU A 163 -6.89 28.13 6.06
CA GLU A 163 -8.10 28.67 6.68
C GLU A 163 -7.80 29.49 7.95
N GLY A 164 -6.79 29.11 8.71
CA GLY A 164 -6.28 29.85 9.87
C GLY A 164 -5.51 31.13 9.53
N GLY A 165 -5.40 31.48 8.24
CA GLY A 165 -4.68 32.68 7.77
C GLY A 165 -3.16 32.54 7.70
N TYR A 166 -2.63 31.32 7.81
CA TYR A 166 -1.21 31.02 7.60
C TYR A 166 -0.90 30.79 6.12
N GLN A 167 0.37 30.86 5.76
CA GLN A 167 0.81 30.56 4.41
C GLN A 167 0.66 29.03 4.12
N PRO A 168 0.20 28.66 2.92
CA PRO A 168 0.11 27.26 2.54
C PRO A 168 1.50 26.59 2.53
N LEU A 169 1.53 25.32 2.84
CA LEU A 169 2.75 24.52 2.84
C LEU A 169 3.24 24.30 1.41
N ALA A 170 4.54 24.39 1.19
CA ALA A 170 5.14 24.01 -0.09
C ALA A 170 5.10 22.49 -0.28
N PHE A 171 5.12 22.04 -1.52
CA PHE A 171 5.05 20.61 -1.89
C PHE A 171 6.04 19.73 -1.13
N PHE A 172 7.26 20.23 -0.86
CA PHE A 172 8.34 19.54 -0.15
C PHE A 172 8.54 20.01 1.30
N SER A 173 7.56 20.68 1.91
CA SER A 173 7.68 21.13 3.30
C SER A 173 7.92 19.99 4.29
N PHE A 174 7.36 18.80 4.01
CA PHE A 174 7.55 17.61 4.84
C PHE A 174 8.85 16.85 4.56
N PHE A 175 9.53 17.13 3.45
CA PHE A 175 10.70 16.38 2.98
C PHE A 175 11.85 16.25 4.00
N PRO A 176 12.28 17.32 4.71
CA PRO A 176 13.35 17.20 5.69
C PRO A 176 13.02 16.24 6.84
N VAL A 177 11.79 16.33 7.34
CA VAL A 177 11.30 15.44 8.41
C VAL A 177 11.12 14.02 7.87
N GLY A 178 10.56 13.87 6.68
CA GLY A 178 10.34 12.59 6.03
C GLY A 178 11.63 11.80 5.81
N ILE A 179 12.71 12.44 5.37
CA ILE A 179 14.01 11.78 5.21
C ILE A 179 14.55 11.27 6.55
N ILE A 180 14.47 12.08 7.61
CA ILE A 180 14.93 11.68 8.94
C ILE A 180 14.14 10.46 9.43
N VAL A 181 12.82 10.48 9.27
CA VAL A 181 11.95 9.38 9.69
C VAL A 181 12.21 8.10 8.87
N ILE A 182 12.46 8.22 7.56
CA ILE A 182 12.85 7.07 6.72
C ILE A 182 14.20 6.51 7.16
N ALA A 183 15.19 7.35 7.44
CA ALA A 183 16.50 6.90 7.92
C ALA A 183 16.38 6.14 9.25
N ILE A 184 15.63 6.68 10.21
CA ILE A 184 15.32 6.01 11.47
C ILE A 184 14.57 4.69 11.21
N GLY A 185 13.57 4.71 10.32
CA GLY A 185 12.81 3.53 9.93
C GLY A 185 13.72 2.42 9.38
N ILE A 186 14.66 2.74 8.52
CA ILE A 186 15.63 1.78 7.98
C ILE A 186 16.50 1.21 9.10
N ILE A 187 17.05 2.08 9.96
CA ILE A 187 17.93 1.68 11.07
C ILE A 187 17.21 0.75 12.06
N VAL A 188 15.92 1.00 12.33
CA VAL A 188 15.13 0.20 13.27
C VAL A 188 14.59 -1.07 12.61
N LEU A 189 14.03 -0.98 11.40
CA LEU A 189 13.37 -2.10 10.75
C LEU A 189 14.36 -3.16 10.24
N MET A 190 15.59 -2.76 9.88
CA MET A 190 16.59 -3.70 9.41
C MET A 190 16.97 -4.76 10.47
N PRO A 191 17.39 -4.41 11.70
CA PRO A 191 17.65 -5.41 12.74
C PRO A 191 16.37 -6.10 13.19
N LEU A 192 15.25 -5.38 13.29
CA LEU A 192 13.98 -5.95 13.71
C LEU A 192 13.52 -7.07 12.76
N SER A 193 13.63 -6.85 11.45
CA SER A 193 13.28 -7.86 10.44
C SER A 193 14.22 -9.08 10.53
N LYS A 194 15.48 -8.88 10.84
CA LYS A 194 16.43 -9.98 11.04
C LYS A 194 16.12 -10.80 12.29
N ILE A 195 15.78 -10.16 13.41
CA ILE A 195 15.54 -10.83 14.69
C ILE A 195 14.19 -11.54 14.71
N PHE A 196 13.11 -10.86 14.31
CA PHE A 196 11.75 -11.38 14.46
C PHE A 196 11.27 -12.23 13.28
N LEU A 197 11.71 -11.90 12.05
CA LEU A 197 11.23 -12.59 10.84
C LEU A 197 12.25 -13.60 10.28
N SER A 198 13.45 -13.69 10.85
CA SER A 198 14.49 -14.67 10.49
C SER A 198 14.32 -16.01 11.20
N LYS A 199 13.23 -16.27 11.92
CA LYS A 199 12.98 -17.60 12.47
C LYS A 199 12.93 -18.59 11.30
N LYS A 200 14.05 -19.29 11.08
CA LYS A 200 14.13 -20.48 10.25
C LYS A 200 12.86 -21.28 10.50
N GLN A 201 12.05 -21.49 9.50
CA GLN A 201 11.14 -22.63 9.50
C GLN A 201 12.04 -23.88 9.54
N SER A 202 12.41 -24.27 10.76
CA SER A 202 13.07 -25.53 11.02
C SER A 202 12.05 -26.59 10.64
N GLY A 203 12.33 -27.30 9.57
CA GLY A 203 11.77 -28.60 9.32
C GLY A 203 10.46 -28.69 8.55
N LYS A 204 10.30 -27.96 7.45
CA LYS A 204 9.65 -28.54 6.26
C LYS A 204 10.37 -27.98 5.04
N LYS A 205 11.22 -28.79 4.42
CA LYS A 205 11.55 -28.63 3.00
C LYS A 205 10.21 -28.46 2.28
N LYS A 206 9.81 -27.23 1.97
CA LYS A 206 8.78 -27.02 0.96
C LYS A 206 9.37 -27.63 -0.30
N LYS A 207 8.91 -28.84 -0.65
CA LYS A 207 9.04 -29.36 -1.99
C LYS A 207 8.78 -28.19 -2.93
N GLN A 208 9.74 -27.93 -3.79
CA GLN A 208 9.53 -27.14 -5.00
C GLN A 208 8.16 -27.44 -5.53
N GLY A 209 7.32 -26.43 -5.75
CA GLY A 209 5.97 -26.45 -6.28
C GLY A 209 5.23 -27.77 -6.06
N LYS A 210 4.05 -27.75 -5.42
CA LYS A 210 3.21 -28.93 -5.40
C LYS A 210 3.20 -29.51 -6.81
N SER A 211 3.48 -30.78 -6.94
CA SER A 211 3.38 -31.44 -8.24
C SER A 211 1.95 -31.27 -8.77
N LEU A 212 1.76 -31.29 -10.07
CA LEU A 212 0.41 -31.24 -10.63
C LEU A 212 -0.47 -32.34 -10.00
N ASP A 213 0.10 -33.50 -9.70
CA ASP A 213 -0.57 -34.63 -9.05
C ASP A 213 -1.02 -34.27 -7.62
N ASP A 214 -0.17 -33.61 -6.84
CA ASP A 214 -0.55 -33.16 -5.48
C ASP A 214 -1.67 -32.11 -5.49
N LEU A 215 -1.75 -31.27 -6.54
CA LEU A 215 -2.85 -30.30 -6.71
C LEU A 215 -4.14 -30.98 -7.19
N VAL A 216 -4.04 -31.98 -8.04
CA VAL A 216 -5.17 -32.77 -8.53
C VAL A 216 -5.86 -33.49 -7.37
N ASP A 217 -5.09 -34.10 -6.47
CA ASP A 217 -5.61 -34.80 -5.29
C ASP A 217 -6.20 -33.84 -4.26
N GLU A 218 -5.53 -32.69 -4.00
CA GLU A 218 -6.00 -31.71 -3.00
C GLU A 218 -7.29 -31.02 -3.40
N TYR A 219 -7.46 -30.74 -4.70
CA TYR A 219 -8.66 -30.08 -5.23
C TYR A 219 -9.68 -31.06 -5.83
N GLN A 220 -9.46 -32.38 -5.71
CA GLN A 220 -10.34 -33.43 -6.26
C GLN A 220 -10.69 -33.20 -7.74
N LEU A 221 -9.69 -32.81 -8.53
CA LEU A 221 -9.89 -32.43 -9.93
C LEU A 221 -9.95 -33.63 -10.90
N LEU A 222 -9.79 -34.85 -10.40
CA LEU A 222 -9.78 -36.08 -11.25
C LEU A 222 -11.01 -36.22 -12.14
N ASP A 223 -12.18 -35.82 -11.65
CA ASP A 223 -13.44 -35.92 -12.41
C ASP A 223 -13.59 -34.82 -13.48
N ASN A 224 -12.78 -33.77 -13.44
CA ASN A 224 -12.89 -32.60 -14.32
C ASN A 224 -11.67 -32.41 -15.25
N LEU A 225 -10.66 -33.29 -15.17
CA LEU A 225 -9.48 -33.19 -16.03
C LEU A 225 -9.66 -34.02 -17.30
N HIS A 226 -9.90 -33.36 -18.43
CA HIS A 226 -9.88 -33.97 -19.74
C HIS A 226 -8.54 -33.79 -20.42
N ARG A 227 -7.85 -34.89 -20.73
CA ARG A 227 -6.58 -34.88 -21.45
C ARG A 227 -6.85 -34.81 -22.95
N TYR A 228 -6.56 -33.67 -23.56
CA TYR A 228 -6.62 -33.52 -25.00
C TYR A 228 -5.24 -33.80 -25.63
N ILE A 229 -5.19 -34.75 -26.57
CA ILE A 229 -4.02 -34.97 -27.41
C ILE A 229 -4.14 -34.05 -28.63
N VAL A 230 -3.29 -33.05 -28.72
CA VAL A 230 -3.21 -32.19 -29.90
C VAL A 230 -2.36 -32.96 -30.95
N PRO A 231 -2.93 -33.41 -32.08
CA PRO A 231 -2.13 -34.07 -33.11
C PRO A 231 -1.16 -33.05 -33.72
N SER A 232 0.13 -33.36 -33.66
CA SER A 232 1.15 -32.54 -34.33
C SER A 232 0.89 -32.57 -35.85
N ARG A 233 0.49 -31.44 -36.41
CA ARG A 233 0.50 -31.27 -37.89
C ARG A 233 1.96 -31.35 -38.31
N ARG A 234 2.35 -32.44 -39.00
CA ARG A 234 3.55 -32.45 -39.80
C ARG A 234 3.33 -31.49 -40.97
N PRO A 235 4.23 -30.55 -41.23
CA PRO A 235 4.15 -29.80 -42.47
C PRO A 235 4.41 -30.83 -43.62
N SER A 236 3.46 -30.92 -44.53
CA SER A 236 3.64 -31.60 -45.79
C SER A 236 4.71 -30.88 -46.62
N ALA A 237 5.65 -31.65 -47.09
CA ALA A 237 6.70 -31.22 -48.02
C ALA A 237 6.14 -30.60 -49.30
#